data_a003b815bf862c7d581413004ff84102
#
_entry.id   a003b815bf862c7d581413004ff84102
#
_cell.length_a   1.000
_cell.length_b   1.000
_cell.length_c   1.000
_cell.angle_alpha   90.00
_cell.angle_beta   90.00
_cell.angle_gamma   90.00
#
_symmetry.space_group_name_H-M   'P 1'
#
loop_
_entity.id
_entity.type
_entity.pdbx_description
1 polymer ?
#
loop_
_entity_poly.entity_id
_entity_poly.type
_entity_poly.pdbx_seq_one_letter_code
_entity_poly.pdbx_strand_id
1 'polypeptide(L)'
;SDEQIHKNMDLSEYNGVLIDEAHLLSAENLQTVLQESGQQPVIISSDCEDMISPEELDQNTVKAMRHLPEMQTYHLTNRIRTNAELSSFIQHMMHLPKQRYTRNYPHITVFYANDEIEAENLLCDARRQGYFYPQDEIPDHGIDCLVVQLDSRYYYDEQKFLRSTKTTRREQSDVRKLFHQLNQAKESLILVIKENPAVYETLLDLLQ
;
A
#
# COMPACT_ATOMS: atom_id res chain seq x y z
N SER A 1 10.11 8.37 -9.10
CA SER A 1 8.98 9.33 -9.23
C SER A 1 8.92 9.78 -10.67
N ASP A 2 7.72 9.98 -11.21
CA ASP A 2 7.49 10.40 -12.60
C ASP A 2 8.30 11.64 -13.03
N GLU A 3 8.67 12.51 -12.10
CA GLU A 3 9.47 13.72 -12.39
C GLU A 3 10.95 13.46 -12.69
N GLN A 4 11.48 12.29 -12.35
CA GLN A 4 12.90 11.97 -12.61
C GLN A 4 13.13 11.31 -13.98
N ILE A 5 12.09 10.79 -14.61
CA ILE A 5 12.19 10.08 -15.90
C ILE A 5 12.34 11.06 -17.09
N HIS A 6 12.02 12.35 -16.92
CA HIS A 6 12.20 13.37 -17.96
C HIS A 6 13.64 13.89 -18.13
N LYS A 7 14.62 13.41 -17.34
CA LYS A 7 16.02 13.65 -17.65
C LYS A 7 16.52 12.51 -18.52
N ASN A 8 17.11 12.82 -19.69
CA ASN A 8 17.82 11.88 -20.55
C ASN A 8 18.68 10.95 -19.67
N MET A 9 18.15 9.78 -19.35
CA MET A 9 18.88 8.75 -18.63
C MET A 9 19.65 7.99 -19.69
N ASP A 10 20.96 8.20 -19.79
CA ASP A 10 21.80 7.34 -20.62
C ASP A 10 21.96 5.98 -19.90
N LEU A 11 21.15 5.01 -20.33
CA LEU A 11 21.19 3.65 -19.77
C LEU A 11 22.25 2.77 -20.46
N SER A 12 22.96 3.29 -21.47
CA SER A 12 23.92 2.52 -22.27
C SER A 12 25.13 1.99 -21.50
N GLU A 13 25.47 2.63 -20.38
CA GLU A 13 26.60 2.22 -19.53
C GLU A 13 26.26 1.05 -18.58
N TYR A 14 24.97 0.66 -18.47
CA TYR A 14 24.51 -0.39 -17.56
C TYR A 14 24.37 -1.73 -18.29
N ASN A 15 24.56 -2.84 -17.57
CA ASN A 15 24.44 -4.20 -18.12
C ASN A 15 22.98 -4.73 -18.11
N GLY A 16 22.05 -3.96 -17.57
CA GLY A 16 20.63 -4.30 -17.51
C GLY A 16 19.83 -3.26 -16.72
N VAL A 17 18.52 -3.30 -16.86
CA VAL A 17 17.57 -2.39 -16.22
C VAL A 17 16.61 -3.18 -15.34
N LEU A 18 16.45 -2.77 -14.08
CA LEU A 18 15.44 -3.29 -13.17
C LEU A 18 14.41 -2.20 -12.91
N ILE A 19 13.15 -2.50 -13.22
CA ILE A 19 12.00 -1.63 -12.94
C ILE A 19 11.20 -2.31 -11.84
N ASP A 20 11.27 -1.76 -10.62
CA ASP A 20 10.46 -2.23 -9.50
C ASP A 20 9.17 -1.41 -9.39
N GLU A 21 8.10 -2.05 -8.88
CA GLU A 21 6.77 -1.41 -8.71
C GLU A 21 6.25 -0.76 -10.02
N ALA A 22 6.47 -1.40 -11.16
CA ALA A 22 6.18 -0.82 -12.47
C ALA A 22 4.70 -0.46 -12.69
N HIS A 23 3.77 -1.03 -11.89
CA HIS A 23 2.35 -0.67 -11.91
C HIS A 23 2.09 0.78 -11.45
N LEU A 24 3.06 1.42 -10.80
CA LEU A 24 2.99 2.83 -10.36
C LEU A 24 3.45 3.81 -11.45
N LEU A 25 4.08 3.31 -12.52
CA LEU A 25 4.47 4.13 -13.66
C LEU A 25 3.28 4.33 -14.61
N SER A 26 3.23 5.48 -15.27
CA SER A 26 2.36 5.64 -16.43
C SER A 26 2.83 4.73 -17.60
N ALA A 27 1.92 4.33 -18.46
CA ALA A 27 2.27 3.51 -19.64
C ALA A 27 3.30 4.23 -20.55
N GLU A 28 3.22 5.56 -20.64
CA GLU A 28 4.15 6.40 -21.41
C GLU A 28 5.55 6.36 -20.78
N ASN A 29 5.66 6.54 -19.46
CA ASN A 29 6.93 6.48 -18.76
C ASN A 29 7.59 5.10 -18.85
N LEU A 30 6.79 4.03 -18.71
CA LEU A 30 7.29 2.68 -18.90
C LEU A 30 7.83 2.49 -20.32
N GLN A 31 7.10 2.96 -21.34
CA GLN A 31 7.53 2.86 -22.72
C GLN A 31 8.83 3.65 -22.99
N THR A 32 8.97 4.83 -22.38
CA THR A 32 10.18 5.63 -22.48
C THR A 32 11.39 4.87 -21.89
N VAL A 33 11.26 4.31 -20.68
CA VAL A 33 12.35 3.53 -20.07
C VAL A 33 12.73 2.32 -20.91
N LEU A 34 11.74 1.62 -21.49
CA LEU A 34 11.99 0.48 -22.37
C LEU A 34 12.69 0.88 -23.68
N GLN A 35 12.38 2.03 -24.23
CA GLN A 35 13.07 2.57 -25.42
C GLN A 35 14.52 2.95 -25.10
N GLU A 36 14.74 3.63 -23.97
CA GLU A 36 16.09 4.03 -23.53
C GLU A 36 16.96 2.83 -23.12
N SER A 37 16.36 1.72 -22.71
CA SER A 37 17.10 0.49 -22.37
C SER A 37 17.69 -0.21 -23.61
N GLY A 38 17.18 0.06 -24.82
CA GLY A 38 17.70 -0.47 -26.07
C GLY A 38 17.65 -2.00 -26.13
N GLN A 39 18.82 -2.65 -26.25
CA GLN A 39 18.95 -4.12 -26.29
C GLN A 39 19.35 -4.74 -24.95
N GLN A 40 19.37 -3.97 -23.88
CA GLN A 40 19.75 -4.46 -22.56
C GLN A 40 18.66 -5.36 -21.96
N PRO A 41 19.03 -6.33 -21.13
CA PRO A 41 18.07 -7.13 -20.37
C PRO A 41 17.25 -6.21 -19.45
N VAL A 42 15.92 -6.35 -19.51
CA VAL A 42 15.00 -5.61 -18.64
C VAL A 42 14.23 -6.59 -17.78
N ILE A 43 14.26 -6.36 -16.46
CA ILE A 43 13.45 -7.08 -15.48
C ILE A 43 12.41 -6.10 -14.93
N ILE A 44 11.14 -6.49 -14.99
CA ILE A 44 10.03 -5.68 -14.51
C ILE A 44 9.34 -6.43 -13.38
N SER A 45 9.27 -5.84 -12.19
CA SER A 45 8.40 -6.32 -11.13
C SER A 45 7.15 -5.46 -11.03
N SER A 46 6.01 -6.08 -10.76
CA SER A 46 4.77 -5.34 -10.53
C SER A 46 3.81 -6.15 -9.68
N ASP A 47 3.07 -5.49 -8.81
CA ASP A 47 1.94 -6.09 -8.11
C ASP A 47 0.63 -5.39 -8.55
N CYS A 48 -0.15 -6.08 -9.37
CA CYS A 48 -1.44 -5.56 -9.81
C CYS A 48 -2.52 -5.64 -8.70
N GLU A 49 -2.22 -6.26 -7.57
CA GLU A 49 -3.10 -6.29 -6.41
C GLU A 49 -2.88 -5.09 -5.49
N ASP A 50 -1.79 -4.34 -5.67
CA ASP A 50 -1.41 -3.18 -4.84
C ASP A 50 -1.84 -1.83 -5.43
N MET A 51 -2.82 -1.82 -6.33
CA MET A 51 -3.43 -0.59 -6.85
C MET A 51 -4.50 -0.09 -5.89
N ILE A 52 -4.16 0.96 -5.13
CA ILE A 52 -4.97 1.49 -4.02
C ILE A 52 -5.78 2.74 -4.37
N SER A 53 -5.80 3.15 -5.63
CA SER A 53 -6.59 4.29 -6.07
C SER A 53 -7.24 4.04 -7.43
N PRO A 54 -8.41 4.70 -7.73
CA PRO A 54 -9.03 4.63 -9.05
C PRO A 54 -8.10 5.06 -10.17
N GLU A 55 -7.28 6.08 -9.95
CA GLU A 55 -6.35 6.60 -10.93
C GLU A 55 -5.29 5.55 -11.32
N GLU A 56 -4.79 4.78 -10.36
CA GLU A 56 -3.86 3.68 -10.63
C GLU A 56 -4.54 2.55 -11.40
N LEU A 57 -5.80 2.25 -11.08
CA LEU A 57 -6.59 1.26 -11.81
C LEU A 57 -6.86 1.68 -13.27
N ASP A 58 -7.12 2.96 -13.51
CA ASP A 58 -7.39 3.50 -14.84
C ASP A 58 -6.14 3.55 -15.71
N GLN A 59 -4.99 3.91 -15.14
CA GLN A 59 -3.71 3.92 -15.84
C GLN A 59 -3.28 2.52 -16.30
N ASN A 60 -3.62 1.51 -15.55
CA ASN A 60 -3.48 0.07 -15.82
C ASN A 60 -2.23 -0.32 -16.65
N THR A 61 -1.08 0.16 -16.21
CA THR A 61 0.23 -0.10 -16.84
C THR A 61 0.53 -1.59 -16.92
N VAL A 62 0.01 -2.38 -15.97
CA VAL A 62 0.08 -3.85 -16.00
C VAL A 62 -0.54 -4.44 -17.27
N LYS A 63 -1.64 -3.84 -17.76
CA LYS A 63 -2.25 -4.28 -19.03
C LYS A 63 -1.36 -3.98 -20.22
N ALA A 64 -0.69 -2.82 -20.21
CA ALA A 64 0.30 -2.48 -21.25
C ALA A 64 1.49 -3.45 -21.21
N MET A 65 2.00 -3.81 -20.04
CA MET A 65 3.10 -4.76 -19.88
C MET A 65 2.79 -6.15 -20.45
N ARG A 66 1.54 -6.64 -20.32
CA ARG A 66 1.13 -7.96 -20.86
C ARG A 66 1.20 -8.06 -22.39
N HIS A 67 1.25 -6.93 -23.06
CA HIS A 67 1.33 -6.85 -24.53
C HIS A 67 2.74 -6.56 -25.05
N LEU A 68 3.74 -6.51 -24.14
CA LEU A 68 5.13 -6.34 -24.57
C LEU A 68 5.60 -7.63 -25.26
N PRO A 69 6.20 -7.52 -26.50
CA PRO A 69 6.71 -8.67 -27.20
C PRO A 69 7.90 -9.28 -26.45
N GLU A 70 8.05 -10.59 -26.56
CA GLU A 70 9.20 -11.36 -26.06
C GLU A 70 9.40 -11.37 -24.52
N MET A 71 8.40 -10.92 -23.73
CA MET A 71 8.49 -10.99 -22.26
C MET A 71 8.11 -12.37 -21.73
N GLN A 72 9.00 -12.92 -20.89
CA GLN A 72 8.68 -14.08 -20.06
C GLN A 72 8.05 -13.60 -18.75
N THR A 73 6.85 -14.10 -18.43
CA THR A 73 6.14 -13.71 -17.22
C THR A 73 6.24 -14.80 -16.17
N TYR A 74 6.65 -14.43 -14.96
CA TYR A 74 6.69 -15.29 -13.78
C TYR A 74 5.69 -14.76 -12.75
N HIS A 75 4.93 -15.66 -12.14
CA HIS A 75 3.99 -15.30 -11.07
C HIS A 75 4.52 -15.78 -9.71
N LEU A 76 4.73 -14.86 -8.79
CA LEU A 76 4.99 -15.16 -7.40
C LEU A 76 3.65 -15.43 -6.70
N THR A 77 3.48 -16.63 -6.17
CA THR A 77 2.19 -17.08 -5.60
C THR A 77 2.14 -17.03 -4.07
N ASN A 78 3.29 -16.88 -3.42
CA ASN A 78 3.38 -16.91 -1.96
C ASN A 78 3.50 -15.50 -1.37
N ARG A 79 2.48 -15.08 -0.63
CA ARG A 79 2.59 -13.92 0.26
C ARG A 79 3.32 -14.36 1.55
N ILE A 80 4.54 -13.88 1.73
CA ILE A 80 5.41 -14.28 2.85
C ILE A 80 5.24 -13.35 4.06
N ARG A 81 4.69 -12.13 3.87
CA ARG A 81 4.76 -11.05 4.86
C ARG A 81 3.56 -10.96 5.80
N THR A 82 2.35 -11.29 5.36
CA THR A 82 1.11 -11.05 6.10
C THR A 82 0.26 -12.32 6.13
N ASN A 83 -0.37 -12.63 7.28
CA ASN A 83 -1.29 -13.76 7.33
C ASN A 83 -2.57 -13.52 6.52
N ALA A 84 -3.36 -14.58 6.29
CA ALA A 84 -4.55 -14.49 5.42
C ALA A 84 -5.64 -13.55 5.98
N GLU A 85 -5.77 -13.48 7.30
CA GLU A 85 -6.73 -12.63 8.01
C GLU A 85 -6.39 -11.15 7.82
N LEU A 86 -5.17 -10.74 8.18
CA LEU A 86 -4.69 -9.36 8.02
C LEU A 86 -4.72 -8.93 6.56
N SER A 87 -4.28 -9.83 5.64
CA SER A 87 -4.34 -9.55 4.20
C SER A 87 -5.77 -9.31 3.73
N SER A 88 -6.73 -10.12 4.18
CA SER A 88 -8.15 -9.95 3.86
C SER A 88 -8.67 -8.60 4.36
N PHE A 89 -8.42 -8.27 5.63
CA PHE A 89 -8.85 -7.01 6.21
C PHE A 89 -8.26 -5.80 5.48
N ILE A 90 -6.95 -5.79 5.22
CA ILE A 90 -6.27 -4.70 4.50
C ILE A 90 -6.87 -4.53 3.09
N GLN A 91 -7.15 -5.63 2.39
CA GLN A 91 -7.77 -5.58 1.07
C GLN A 91 -9.16 -4.91 1.11
N HIS A 92 -9.98 -5.22 2.11
CA HIS A 92 -11.29 -4.60 2.29
C HIS A 92 -11.17 -3.14 2.73
N MET A 93 -10.31 -2.84 3.71
CA MET A 93 -10.04 -1.49 4.19
C MET A 93 -9.60 -0.55 3.06
N MET A 94 -8.74 -1.03 2.15
CA MET A 94 -8.21 -0.27 1.02
C MET A 94 -9.08 -0.36 -0.23
N HIS A 95 -10.18 -1.13 -0.20
CA HIS A 95 -11.05 -1.39 -1.33
C HIS A 95 -10.31 -1.92 -2.58
N LEU A 96 -9.40 -2.89 -2.38
CA LEU A 96 -8.62 -3.44 -3.48
C LEU A 96 -9.49 -4.26 -4.45
N PRO A 97 -9.12 -4.34 -5.75
CA PRO A 97 -9.95 -5.01 -6.77
C PRO A 97 -10.18 -6.49 -6.53
N LYS A 98 -9.21 -7.16 -5.89
CA LYS A 98 -9.32 -8.57 -5.50
C LYS A 98 -9.35 -8.65 -4.00
N GLN A 99 -10.54 -8.92 -3.45
CA GLN A 99 -10.74 -9.08 -2.03
C GLN A 99 -10.87 -10.57 -1.70
N ARG A 100 -10.11 -11.01 -0.70
CA ARG A 100 -10.30 -12.33 -0.09
C ARG A 100 -11.29 -12.19 1.05
N TYR A 101 -12.19 -13.14 1.19
CA TYR A 101 -13.16 -13.10 2.25
C TYR A 101 -12.69 -13.94 3.44
N THR A 102 -12.65 -13.33 4.61
CA THR A 102 -12.43 -14.00 5.90
C THR A 102 -13.62 -13.67 6.80
N ARG A 103 -14.18 -14.67 7.46
CA ARG A 103 -15.40 -14.49 8.27
C ARG A 103 -15.18 -13.78 9.60
N ASN A 104 -13.97 -13.87 10.13
CA ASN A 104 -13.63 -13.32 11.44
C ASN A 104 -12.24 -12.71 11.42
N TYR A 105 -12.05 -11.65 12.17
CA TYR A 105 -10.81 -10.91 12.33
C TYR A 105 -10.35 -10.83 13.81
N PRO A 106 -10.09 -11.98 14.47
CA PRO A 106 -9.79 -12.03 15.91
C PRO A 106 -8.48 -11.33 16.32
N HIS A 107 -7.56 -11.14 15.40
CA HIS A 107 -6.27 -10.48 15.67
C HIS A 107 -6.23 -9.01 15.21
N ILE A 108 -7.40 -8.45 14.88
CA ILE A 108 -7.53 -7.04 14.49
C ILE A 108 -8.42 -6.32 15.50
N THR A 109 -7.91 -5.21 16.04
CA THR A 109 -8.64 -4.39 17.00
C THR A 109 -8.67 -2.95 16.51
N VAL A 110 -9.82 -2.30 16.58
CA VAL A 110 -10.01 -0.91 16.22
C VAL A 110 -10.46 -0.13 17.45
N PHE A 111 -9.70 0.87 17.85
CA PHE A 111 -10.01 1.78 18.95
C PHE A 111 -10.35 3.16 18.41
N TYR A 112 -11.29 3.84 19.05
CA TYR A 112 -11.59 5.24 18.81
C TYR A 112 -10.98 6.11 19.91
N ALA A 113 -10.40 7.24 19.53
CA ALA A 113 -9.89 8.26 20.44
C ALA A 113 -10.58 9.60 20.15
N ASN A 114 -11.12 10.22 21.19
CA ASN A 114 -11.84 11.50 21.07
C ASN A 114 -10.89 12.70 20.95
N ASP A 115 -9.63 12.53 21.36
CA ASP A 115 -8.61 13.58 21.33
C ASP A 115 -7.20 12.98 21.25
N GLU A 116 -6.19 13.85 21.21
CA GLU A 116 -4.77 13.48 21.15
C GLU A 116 -4.32 12.71 22.41
N ILE A 117 -4.79 13.11 23.59
CA ILE A 117 -4.37 12.50 24.85
C ILE A 117 -4.86 11.05 24.93
N GLU A 118 -6.10 10.81 24.54
CA GLU A 118 -6.66 9.47 24.49
C GLU A 118 -5.94 8.60 23.46
N ALA A 119 -5.64 9.15 22.26
CA ALA A 119 -4.89 8.46 21.24
C ALA A 119 -3.48 8.07 21.70
N GLU A 120 -2.75 9.00 22.35
CA GLU A 120 -1.43 8.72 22.89
C GLU A 120 -1.46 7.64 23.99
N ASN A 121 -2.48 7.65 24.85
CA ASN A 121 -2.64 6.62 25.86
C ASN A 121 -2.86 5.24 25.24
N LEU A 122 -3.73 5.12 24.23
CA LEU A 122 -3.97 3.88 23.49
C LEU A 122 -2.69 3.37 22.80
N LEU A 123 -1.93 4.26 22.19
CA LEU A 123 -0.64 3.91 21.56
C LEU A 123 0.40 3.46 22.60
N CYS A 124 0.46 4.13 23.76
CA CYS A 124 1.35 3.73 24.85
C CYS A 124 0.99 2.36 25.39
N ASP A 125 -0.30 2.08 25.57
CA ASP A 125 -0.77 0.78 26.06
C ASP A 125 -0.51 -0.34 25.06
N ALA A 126 -0.72 -0.09 23.75
CA ALA A 126 -0.35 -1.02 22.70
C ALA A 126 1.16 -1.33 22.70
N ARG A 127 2.01 -0.31 22.84
CA ARG A 127 3.47 -0.52 22.95
C ARG A 127 3.87 -1.34 24.17
N ARG A 128 3.23 -1.14 25.32
CA ARG A 128 3.45 -1.94 26.53
C ARG A 128 3.08 -3.42 26.33
N GLN A 129 2.11 -3.68 25.45
CA GLN A 129 1.71 -5.03 25.04
C GLN A 129 2.61 -5.63 23.96
N GLY A 130 3.64 -4.90 23.51
CA GLY A 130 4.60 -5.37 22.50
C GLY A 130 4.28 -4.99 21.07
N TYR A 131 3.27 -4.15 20.82
CA TYR A 131 2.98 -3.64 19.51
C TYR A 131 3.99 -2.58 19.08
N PHE A 132 4.45 -2.69 17.84
CA PHE A 132 5.33 -1.72 17.22
C PHE A 132 4.51 -0.57 16.62
N TYR A 133 4.91 0.68 16.88
CA TYR A 133 4.35 1.88 16.27
C TYR A 133 5.40 2.50 15.34
N PRO A 134 5.19 2.52 14.02
CA PRO A 134 6.14 3.09 13.07
C PRO A 134 6.10 4.63 13.14
N GLN A 135 7.15 5.24 13.66
CA GLN A 135 7.30 6.70 13.66
C GLN A 135 7.99 7.19 12.38
N ASP A 136 9.16 6.62 12.00
CA ASP A 136 9.96 7.08 10.87
C ASP A 136 10.51 5.95 9.99
N GLU A 137 10.83 4.77 10.52
CA GLU A 137 11.39 3.66 9.76
C GLU A 137 10.63 2.36 9.99
N ILE A 138 10.33 1.68 8.91
CA ILE A 138 9.70 0.36 8.95
C ILE A 138 10.80 -0.68 8.75
N PRO A 139 10.95 -1.66 9.65
CA PRO A 139 11.93 -2.73 9.47
C PRO A 139 11.64 -3.56 8.21
N ASP A 140 12.68 -3.91 7.46
CA ASP A 140 12.54 -4.70 6.21
C ASP A 140 11.99 -6.12 6.40
N HIS A 141 11.98 -6.64 7.64
CA HIS A 141 11.65 -8.03 7.94
C HIS A 141 10.25 -8.28 8.50
N GLY A 142 9.36 -7.29 8.41
CA GLY A 142 7.98 -7.39 8.90
C GLY A 142 7.90 -7.40 10.44
N ILE A 143 6.71 -7.09 10.96
CA ILE A 143 6.44 -6.82 12.37
C ILE A 143 5.34 -7.78 12.83
N ASP A 144 5.55 -8.53 13.91
CA ASP A 144 4.55 -9.49 14.40
C ASP A 144 3.28 -8.76 14.85
N CYS A 145 3.42 -7.75 15.69
CA CYS A 145 2.30 -6.97 16.25
C CYS A 145 2.47 -5.48 15.90
N LEU A 146 1.57 -4.94 15.10
CA LEU A 146 1.62 -3.56 14.60
C LEU A 146 0.49 -2.73 15.18
N VAL A 147 0.78 -1.49 15.61
CA VAL A 147 -0.24 -0.46 15.86
C VAL A 147 -0.03 0.72 14.94
N VAL A 148 -1.09 1.22 14.32
CA VAL A 148 -1.09 2.43 13.48
C VAL A 148 -2.20 3.38 13.89
N GLN A 149 -2.00 4.67 13.66
CA GLN A 149 -2.97 5.71 13.91
C GLN A 149 -3.50 6.32 12.62
N LEU A 150 -4.81 6.45 12.52
CA LEU A 150 -5.49 7.24 11.49
C LEU A 150 -6.19 8.42 12.16
N ASP A 151 -5.95 9.61 11.65
CA ASP A 151 -6.58 10.84 12.15
C ASP A 151 -7.64 11.39 11.17
N SER A 152 -8.13 12.60 11.44
CA SER A 152 -9.13 13.29 10.63
C SER A 152 -8.70 13.61 9.19
N ARG A 153 -7.43 13.37 8.82
CA ARG A 153 -6.95 13.53 7.44
C ARG A 153 -7.44 12.41 6.51
N TYR A 154 -7.77 11.25 7.06
CA TYR A 154 -8.22 10.11 6.26
C TYR A 154 -9.74 10.12 6.12
N TYR A 155 -10.22 9.74 4.95
CA TYR A 155 -11.65 9.60 4.65
C TYR A 155 -11.88 8.59 3.53
N TYR A 156 -13.08 8.06 3.44
CA TYR A 156 -13.50 7.24 2.31
C TYR A 156 -14.23 8.11 1.27
N ASP A 157 -13.81 8.02 0.00
CA ASP A 157 -14.49 8.69 -1.09
C ASP A 157 -15.81 8.01 -1.50
N GLU A 158 -16.51 8.56 -2.49
CA GLU A 158 -17.77 8.01 -2.99
C GLU A 158 -17.62 6.60 -3.58
N GLN A 159 -16.43 6.24 -4.04
CA GLN A 159 -16.08 4.92 -4.58
C GLN A 159 -15.53 3.98 -3.50
N LYS A 160 -15.56 4.38 -2.23
CA LYS A 160 -15.07 3.65 -1.05
C LYS A 160 -13.56 3.43 -0.99
N PHE A 161 -12.76 4.20 -1.73
CA PHE A 161 -11.31 4.20 -1.57
C PHE A 161 -10.91 5.08 -0.38
N LEU A 162 -9.93 4.60 0.40
CA LEU A 162 -9.35 5.40 1.46
C LEU A 162 -8.49 6.52 0.87
N ARG A 163 -8.76 7.75 1.27
CA ARG A 163 -8.11 8.97 0.80
C ARG A 163 -7.53 9.77 1.97
N SER A 164 -6.75 10.79 1.64
CA SER A 164 -6.24 11.79 2.58
C SER A 164 -6.64 13.20 2.14
N THR A 165 -6.90 14.09 3.08
CA THR A 165 -7.30 15.49 2.81
C THR A 165 -6.19 16.37 2.28
N LYS A 166 -4.94 15.93 2.24
CA LYS A 166 -3.83 16.68 1.66
C LYS A 166 -3.86 16.59 0.13
N THR A 167 -4.14 17.70 -0.55
CA THR A 167 -4.39 17.84 -2.01
C THR A 167 -3.13 17.90 -2.91
N THR A 168 -2.00 17.44 -2.47
CA THR A 168 -0.78 17.42 -3.28
C THR A 168 -0.41 15.98 -3.67
N ARG A 169 0.46 15.77 -4.67
CA ARG A 169 1.01 14.44 -5.03
C ARG A 169 1.51 13.61 -3.82
N ARG A 170 1.68 14.25 -2.66
CA ARG A 170 1.93 13.59 -1.36
C ARG A 170 0.73 12.81 -0.80
N GLU A 171 -0.49 13.05 -1.26
CA GLU A 171 -1.69 12.33 -0.77
C GLU A 171 -1.62 10.85 -1.06
N GLN A 172 -1.36 10.51 -2.32
CA GLN A 172 -1.09 9.13 -2.69
C GLN A 172 0.07 8.56 -1.87
N SER A 173 1.07 9.41 -1.54
CA SER A 173 2.17 9.04 -0.67
C SER A 173 1.73 8.68 0.76
N ASP A 174 0.80 9.41 1.39
CA ASP A 174 0.38 9.14 2.78
C ASP A 174 -0.47 7.85 2.87
N VAL A 175 -1.42 7.65 1.97
CA VAL A 175 -2.23 6.42 1.90
C VAL A 175 -1.35 5.23 1.51
N ARG A 176 -0.42 5.40 0.59
CA ARG A 176 0.52 4.34 0.19
C ARG A 176 1.48 3.98 1.32
N LYS A 177 1.98 4.96 2.06
CA LYS A 177 2.78 4.69 3.28
C LYS A 177 2.00 3.88 4.29
N LEU A 178 0.75 4.28 4.56
CA LEU A 178 -0.15 3.52 5.43
C LEU A 178 -0.33 2.09 4.92
N PHE A 179 -0.59 1.91 3.63
CA PHE A 179 -0.74 0.59 3.02
C PHE A 179 0.52 -0.26 3.18
N HIS A 180 1.70 0.31 2.92
CA HIS A 180 2.97 -0.38 3.15
C HIS A 180 3.19 -0.74 4.62
N GLN A 181 2.85 0.16 5.55
CA GLN A 181 2.91 -0.11 6.99
C GLN A 181 2.01 -1.29 7.37
N LEU A 182 0.75 -1.27 6.94
CA LEU A 182 -0.22 -2.34 7.22
C LEU A 182 0.26 -3.71 6.70
N ASN A 183 0.84 -3.74 5.51
CA ASN A 183 1.36 -4.97 4.91
C ASN A 183 2.63 -5.52 5.61
N GLN A 184 3.22 -4.80 6.57
CA GLN A 184 4.30 -5.31 7.41
C GLN A 184 3.81 -6.14 8.60
N ALA A 185 2.53 -6.01 8.98
CA ALA A 185 1.96 -6.77 10.09
C ALA A 185 1.84 -8.26 9.75
N LYS A 186 2.35 -9.14 10.62
CA LYS A 186 2.34 -10.59 10.42
C LYS A 186 1.25 -11.30 11.21
N GLU A 187 1.05 -10.96 12.47
CA GLU A 187 0.19 -11.69 13.39
C GLU A 187 -1.00 -10.89 13.88
N SER A 188 -0.79 -9.63 14.29
CA SER A 188 -1.88 -8.81 14.84
C SER A 188 -1.74 -7.33 14.50
N LEU A 189 -2.90 -6.65 14.46
CA LEU A 189 -3.01 -5.25 14.08
C LEU A 189 -3.94 -4.50 15.04
N ILE A 190 -3.47 -3.36 15.54
CA ILE A 190 -4.29 -2.37 16.22
C ILE A 190 -4.40 -1.11 15.36
N LEU A 191 -5.62 -0.64 15.16
CA LEU A 191 -5.92 0.65 14.53
C LEU A 191 -6.45 1.62 15.58
N VAL A 192 -5.78 2.74 15.78
CA VAL A 192 -6.25 3.84 16.63
C VAL A 192 -6.80 4.94 15.74
N ILE A 193 -8.11 5.16 15.80
CA ILE A 193 -8.80 6.15 14.98
C ILE A 193 -9.04 7.40 15.82
N LYS A 194 -8.30 8.47 15.54
CA LYS A 194 -8.38 9.72 16.28
C LYS A 194 -9.30 10.72 15.60
N GLU A 195 -10.32 11.20 16.32
CA GLU A 195 -11.24 12.27 15.89
C GLU A 195 -11.86 12.04 14.49
N ASN A 196 -12.11 10.78 14.13
CA ASN A 196 -12.61 10.41 12.81
C ASN A 196 -13.69 9.31 12.90
N PRO A 197 -14.91 9.66 13.34
CA PRO A 197 -15.99 8.70 13.52
C PRO A 197 -16.40 8.00 12.23
N ALA A 198 -16.35 8.67 11.08
CA ALA A 198 -16.76 8.08 9.80
C ALA A 198 -15.83 6.92 9.36
N VAL A 199 -14.53 7.08 9.53
CA VAL A 199 -13.56 6.00 9.27
C VAL A 199 -13.72 4.89 10.31
N TYR A 200 -13.93 5.24 11.58
CA TYR A 200 -14.13 4.27 12.65
C TYR A 200 -15.35 3.37 12.39
N GLU A 201 -16.51 3.95 12.08
CA GLU A 201 -17.73 3.21 11.76
C GLU A 201 -17.52 2.28 10.57
N THR A 202 -16.88 2.78 9.49
CA THR A 202 -16.58 1.96 8.31
C THR A 202 -15.70 0.75 8.67
N LEU A 203 -14.69 0.94 9.52
CA LEU A 203 -13.81 -0.15 9.94
C LEU A 203 -14.51 -1.14 10.88
N LEU A 204 -15.42 -0.69 11.74
CA LEU A 204 -16.24 -1.58 12.56
C LEU A 204 -17.17 -2.45 11.72
N ASP A 205 -17.75 -1.89 10.66
CA ASP A 205 -18.61 -2.64 9.72
C ASP A 205 -17.83 -3.74 9.00
N LEU A 206 -16.53 -3.52 8.73
CA LEU A 206 -15.66 -4.54 8.14
C LEU A 206 -15.34 -5.70 9.10
N LEU A 207 -15.42 -5.48 10.41
CA LEU A 207 -15.13 -6.49 11.43
C LEU A 207 -16.34 -7.38 11.77
N GLN A 208 -17.53 -7.02 11.32
CA GLN A 208 -18.79 -7.78 11.51
C GLN A 208 -18.99 -8.82 10.42
#